data_537b1f27442c5b2e1c58807808d460e8
#
_entry.id   537b1f27442c5b2e1c58807808d460e8
#
_cell.length_a   1.000
_cell.length_b   1.000
_cell.length_c   1.000
_cell.angle_alpha   90.00
_cell.angle_beta   90.00
_cell.angle_gamma   90.00
#
_symmetry.space_group_name_H-M   'P 1'
#
loop_
_entity.id
_entity.type
_entity.pdbx_description
1 polymer ?
#
loop_
_entity_poly.entity_id
_entity_poly.type
_entity_poly.pdbx_seq_one_letter_code
_entity_poly.pdbx_strand_id
1 'polypeptide(L)'
;IMLGTNDTKERLGTSPFVIGKGMERLVRKAMTVDCWQPGKQPKVLIIAPPPIGEGMLTNGPIAADMGKNAPAISRGIAEYYKAAAELLGVHFLDAAFCQFNEVDYMHLTHQGHAQLAEKLAQLVPEILAE
;
A
#
# COMPACT_ATOMS: atom_id res chain seq x y z
N ILE A 1 -0.91 7.69 -0.70
CA ILE A 1 -1.26 6.90 0.50
C ILE A 1 -0.67 5.50 0.32
N MET A 2 0.26 5.09 1.19
CA MET A 2 0.86 3.75 1.19
C MET A 2 0.68 3.12 2.58
N LEU A 3 -0.31 2.29 2.74
CA LEU A 3 -0.71 1.61 3.99
C LEU A 3 -1.17 0.19 3.67
N GLY A 4 -1.45 -0.62 4.69
CA GLY A 4 -2.06 -1.95 4.53
C GLY A 4 -1.24 -3.11 5.09
N THR A 5 0.09 -2.99 5.16
CA THR A 5 0.95 -4.06 5.67
C THR A 5 0.55 -4.50 7.07
N ASN A 6 0.31 -3.57 7.99
CA ASN A 6 -0.12 -3.89 9.36
C ASN A 6 -1.55 -4.47 9.44
N ASP A 7 -2.38 -4.19 8.44
CA ASP A 7 -3.75 -4.71 8.39
C ASP A 7 -3.77 -6.22 8.08
N THR A 8 -2.65 -6.78 7.60
CA THR A 8 -2.51 -8.23 7.33
C THR A 8 -2.31 -9.07 8.59
N LYS A 9 -2.13 -8.43 9.77
CA LYS A 9 -1.92 -9.14 11.04
C LYS A 9 -3.09 -10.07 11.34
N GLU A 10 -2.79 -11.35 11.52
CA GLU A 10 -3.80 -12.42 11.67
C GLU A 10 -4.82 -12.14 12.77
N ARG A 11 -4.39 -11.49 13.87
CA ARG A 11 -5.28 -11.12 14.98
C ARG A 11 -6.39 -10.13 14.58
N LEU A 12 -6.26 -9.44 13.45
CA LEU A 12 -7.28 -8.51 12.95
C LEU A 12 -8.38 -9.22 12.14
N GLY A 13 -8.16 -10.47 11.74
CA GLY A 13 -9.15 -11.27 11.01
C GLY A 13 -9.56 -10.67 9.66
N THR A 14 -8.67 -9.89 9.03
CA THR A 14 -8.96 -9.19 7.77
C THR A 14 -8.67 -10.07 6.56
N SER A 15 -9.19 -9.64 5.41
CA SER A 15 -8.88 -10.21 4.10
C SER A 15 -8.38 -9.10 3.16
N PRO A 16 -7.76 -9.42 2.03
CA PRO A 16 -7.37 -8.41 1.04
C PRO A 16 -8.54 -7.52 0.61
N PHE A 17 -9.73 -8.09 0.46
CA PHE A 17 -10.96 -7.35 0.18
C PHE A 17 -11.31 -6.32 1.25
N VAL A 18 -11.27 -6.72 2.53
CA VAL A 18 -11.59 -5.82 3.66
C VAL A 18 -10.55 -4.70 3.75
N ILE A 19 -9.26 -5.01 3.56
CA ILE A 19 -8.17 -4.01 3.50
C ILE A 19 -8.40 -3.03 2.34
N GLY A 20 -8.78 -3.53 1.17
CA GLY A 20 -9.15 -2.70 0.01
C GLY A 20 -10.32 -1.76 0.30
N LYS A 21 -11.35 -2.24 0.99
CA LYS A 21 -12.48 -1.41 1.44
C LYS A 21 -12.07 -0.35 2.47
N GLY A 22 -11.10 -0.66 3.32
CA GLY A 22 -10.46 0.32 4.22
C GLY A 22 -9.77 1.44 3.46
N MET A 23 -8.99 1.10 2.43
CA MET A 23 -8.33 2.06 1.55
C MET A 23 -9.36 2.92 0.80
N GLU A 24 -10.41 2.34 0.23
CA GLU A 24 -11.49 3.07 -0.43
C GLU A 24 -12.11 4.13 0.50
N ARG A 25 -12.42 3.77 1.75
CA ARG A 25 -12.96 4.71 2.75
C ARG A 25 -11.96 5.82 3.08
N LEU A 26 -10.67 5.49 3.21
CA LEU A 26 -9.63 6.47 3.51
C LEU A 26 -9.47 7.48 2.37
N VAL A 27 -9.45 7.02 1.13
CA VAL A 27 -9.38 7.90 -0.06
C VAL A 27 -10.60 8.81 -0.13
N ARG A 28 -11.82 8.27 0.03
CA ARG A 28 -13.04 9.09 0.07
C ARG A 28 -12.95 10.17 1.14
N LYS A 29 -12.46 9.82 2.33
CA LYS A 29 -12.27 10.79 3.41
C LYS A 29 -11.20 11.84 3.04
N ALA A 30 -10.07 11.43 2.48
CA ALA A 30 -9.02 12.36 2.04
C ALA A 30 -9.55 13.37 0.99
N MET A 31 -10.39 12.90 0.05
CA MET A 31 -10.99 13.74 -0.98
C MET A 31 -12.00 14.78 -0.44
N THR A 32 -12.54 14.57 0.77
CA THR A 32 -13.52 15.48 1.39
C THR A 32 -12.92 16.42 2.42
N VAL A 33 -11.63 16.32 2.71
CA VAL A 33 -10.95 17.25 3.64
C VAL A 33 -10.86 18.64 3.00
N ASP A 34 -11.19 19.68 3.75
CA ASP A 34 -11.13 21.08 3.30
C ASP A 34 -9.69 21.62 3.33
N CYS A 35 -8.82 20.98 2.54
CA CYS A 35 -7.43 21.41 2.36
C CYS A 35 -7.05 21.55 0.86
N TRP A 36 -7.97 21.23 -0.03
CA TRP A 36 -7.77 21.33 -1.47
C TRP A 36 -8.10 22.72 -1.98
N GLN A 37 -7.41 23.14 -3.04
CA GLN A 37 -7.72 24.43 -3.66
C GLN A 37 -9.18 24.44 -4.19
N PRO A 38 -9.94 25.51 -3.94
CA PRO A 38 -11.32 25.63 -4.45
C PRO A 38 -11.39 25.38 -5.96
N GLY A 39 -12.32 24.53 -6.39
CA GLY A 39 -12.51 24.18 -7.81
C GLY A 39 -11.48 23.23 -8.40
N LYS A 40 -10.53 22.73 -7.60
CA LYS A 40 -9.58 21.69 -8.02
C LYS A 40 -10.03 20.32 -7.51
N GLN A 41 -9.87 19.31 -8.35
CA GLN A 41 -10.06 17.93 -7.91
C GLN A 41 -8.87 17.48 -7.06
N PRO A 42 -9.11 16.78 -5.94
CA PRO A 42 -8.04 16.19 -5.15
C PRO A 42 -7.20 15.21 -5.97
N LYS A 43 -5.87 15.37 -5.94
CA LYS A 43 -4.94 14.42 -6.55
C LYS A 43 -4.52 13.40 -5.52
N VAL A 44 -4.97 12.17 -5.64
CA VAL A 44 -4.67 11.07 -4.72
C VAL A 44 -3.97 9.95 -5.48
N LEU A 45 -2.88 9.45 -4.93
CA LEU A 45 -2.18 8.25 -5.38
C LEU A 45 -2.27 7.17 -4.30
N ILE A 46 -2.86 6.04 -4.63
CA ILE A 46 -2.84 4.82 -3.82
C ILE A 46 -1.59 4.03 -4.20
N ILE A 47 -0.80 3.65 -3.21
CA ILE A 47 0.38 2.79 -3.41
C ILE A 47 0.16 1.50 -2.64
N ALA A 48 0.09 0.37 -3.35
CA ALA A 48 0.12 -0.93 -2.71
C ALA A 48 1.54 -1.20 -2.19
N PRO A 49 1.73 -1.52 -0.90
CA PRO A 49 3.04 -1.87 -0.38
C PRO A 49 3.55 -3.18 -1.01
N PRO A 50 4.87 -3.42 -1.04
CA PRO A 50 5.40 -4.72 -1.42
C PRO A 50 4.75 -5.85 -0.62
N PRO A 51 4.46 -7.00 -1.24
CA PRO A 51 4.02 -8.16 -0.50
C PRO A 51 5.04 -8.60 0.54
N ILE A 52 4.54 -9.07 1.69
CA ILE A 52 5.39 -9.63 2.75
C ILE A 52 6.05 -10.91 2.24
N GLY A 53 7.37 -11.02 2.37
CA GLY A 53 8.13 -12.19 1.98
C GLY A 53 7.88 -13.39 2.91
N GLU A 54 7.84 -14.59 2.37
CA GLU A 54 7.63 -15.84 3.14
C GLU A 54 8.71 -16.07 4.20
N GLY A 55 9.92 -15.53 4.02
CA GLY A 55 10.98 -15.59 5.00
C GLY A 55 10.61 -14.98 6.35
N MET A 56 9.61 -14.07 6.40
CA MET A 56 9.07 -13.55 7.65
C MET A 56 8.67 -14.67 8.62
N LEU A 57 8.17 -15.80 8.12
CA LEU A 57 7.74 -16.94 8.94
C LEU A 57 8.89 -17.62 9.70
N THR A 58 10.13 -17.39 9.28
CA THR A 58 11.33 -17.93 9.97
C THR A 58 11.79 -17.03 11.12
N ASN A 59 11.30 -15.80 11.21
CA ASN A 59 11.61 -14.88 12.29
C ASN A 59 10.53 -14.98 13.38
N GLY A 60 10.81 -15.78 14.43
CA GLY A 60 9.84 -16.14 15.46
C GLY A 60 9.03 -14.98 16.07
N PRO A 61 9.68 -13.90 16.58
CA PRO A 61 8.96 -12.74 17.12
C PRO A 61 8.06 -12.06 16.10
N ILE A 62 8.51 -11.89 14.87
CA ILE A 62 7.75 -11.21 13.80
C ILE A 62 6.62 -12.12 13.31
N ALA A 63 6.89 -13.41 13.13
CA ALA A 63 5.86 -14.39 12.77
C ALA A 63 4.76 -14.46 13.82
N ALA A 64 5.09 -14.35 15.11
CA ALA A 64 4.12 -14.33 16.20
C ALA A 64 3.23 -13.07 16.18
N ASP A 65 3.77 -11.90 15.81
CA ASP A 65 2.99 -10.64 15.71
C ASP A 65 2.14 -10.59 14.44
N MET A 66 2.71 -10.98 13.31
CA MET A 66 2.04 -10.88 12.01
C MET A 66 1.07 -12.05 11.75
N GLY A 67 1.42 -13.25 12.20
CA GLY A 67 0.69 -14.48 11.93
C GLY A 67 1.05 -15.13 10.60
N LYS A 68 0.76 -16.43 10.49
CA LYS A 68 1.17 -17.27 9.35
C LYS A 68 0.53 -16.88 8.01
N ASN A 69 -0.62 -16.23 8.05
CA ASN A 69 -1.39 -15.87 6.86
C ASN A 69 -1.00 -14.49 6.28
N ALA A 70 -0.21 -13.69 6.99
CA ALA A 70 0.14 -12.33 6.57
C ALA A 70 0.78 -12.27 5.16
N PRO A 71 1.73 -13.14 4.77
CA PRO A 71 2.26 -13.13 3.40
C PRO A 71 1.20 -13.39 2.34
N ALA A 72 0.31 -14.34 2.57
CA ALA A 72 -0.77 -14.67 1.63
C ALA A 72 -1.78 -13.52 1.48
N ILE A 73 -2.18 -12.89 2.60
CA ILE A 73 -3.08 -11.73 2.60
C ILE A 73 -2.42 -10.56 1.88
N SER A 74 -1.15 -10.27 2.16
CA SER A 74 -0.44 -9.13 1.57
C SER A 74 -0.36 -9.19 0.04
N ARG A 75 -0.20 -10.37 -0.55
CA ARG A 75 -0.17 -10.57 -2.00
C ARG A 75 -1.48 -10.17 -2.70
N GLY A 76 -2.60 -10.24 -2.01
CA GLY A 76 -3.90 -9.86 -2.58
C GLY A 76 -4.23 -8.37 -2.49
N ILE A 77 -3.45 -7.56 -1.75
CA ILE A 77 -3.80 -6.14 -1.50
C ILE A 77 -3.80 -5.32 -2.79
N ALA A 78 -2.80 -5.49 -3.65
CA ALA A 78 -2.62 -4.67 -4.85
C ALA A 78 -3.83 -4.72 -5.79
N GLU A 79 -4.45 -5.89 -5.96
CA GLU A 79 -5.64 -6.07 -6.78
C GLU A 79 -6.81 -5.19 -6.30
N TYR A 80 -7.10 -5.24 -5.00
CA TYR A 80 -8.21 -4.46 -4.42
C TYR A 80 -7.90 -2.97 -4.33
N TYR A 81 -6.62 -2.57 -4.20
CA TYR A 81 -6.22 -1.17 -4.24
C TYR A 81 -6.34 -0.59 -5.64
N LYS A 82 -5.98 -1.38 -6.67
CA LYS A 82 -6.19 -1.00 -8.07
C LYS A 82 -7.67 -0.83 -8.37
N ALA A 83 -8.50 -1.78 -7.96
CA ALA A 83 -9.95 -1.68 -8.14
C ALA A 83 -10.55 -0.46 -7.40
N ALA A 84 -10.07 -0.13 -6.19
CA ALA A 84 -10.48 1.06 -5.47
C ALA A 84 -10.06 2.36 -6.19
N ALA A 85 -8.85 2.39 -6.77
CA ALA A 85 -8.37 3.54 -7.53
C ALA A 85 -9.22 3.76 -8.80
N GLU A 86 -9.50 2.70 -9.55
CA GLU A 86 -10.36 2.73 -10.73
C GLU A 86 -11.78 3.21 -10.39
N LEU A 87 -12.37 2.67 -9.30
CA LEU A 87 -13.71 3.06 -8.83
C LEU A 87 -13.79 4.54 -8.45
N LEU A 88 -12.73 5.08 -7.85
CA LEU A 88 -12.69 6.44 -7.33
C LEU A 88 -12.11 7.47 -8.30
N GLY A 89 -11.60 7.04 -9.45
CA GLY A 89 -10.94 7.90 -10.42
C GLY A 89 -9.66 8.53 -9.86
N VAL A 90 -8.89 7.77 -9.07
CA VAL A 90 -7.60 8.21 -8.50
C VAL A 90 -6.45 7.34 -9.03
N HIS A 91 -5.21 7.76 -8.77
CA HIS A 91 -4.04 7.08 -9.31
C HIS A 91 -3.65 5.87 -8.46
N PHE A 92 -2.98 4.90 -9.11
CA PHE A 92 -2.52 3.67 -8.47
C PHE A 92 -1.07 3.36 -8.85
N LEU A 93 -0.30 2.87 -7.88
CA LEU A 93 1.04 2.31 -8.06
C LEU A 93 1.16 1.02 -7.25
N ASP A 94 1.59 -0.06 -7.89
CA ASP A 94 2.02 -1.28 -7.18
C ASP A 94 3.52 -1.18 -6.90
N ALA A 95 3.90 -1.17 -5.61
CA ALA A 95 5.30 -1.09 -5.18
C ALA A 95 5.96 -2.47 -5.00
N ALA A 96 5.40 -3.54 -5.56
CA ALA A 96 5.97 -4.88 -5.49
C ALA A 96 7.40 -4.99 -6.07
N PHE A 97 7.82 -4.03 -6.90
CA PHE A 97 9.18 -3.94 -7.43
C PHE A 97 10.23 -3.45 -6.42
N CYS A 98 9.80 -2.89 -5.28
CA CYS A 98 10.70 -2.37 -4.27
C CYS A 98 11.33 -3.49 -3.45
N GLN A 99 12.65 -3.42 -3.27
CA GLN A 99 13.37 -4.37 -2.42
C GLN A 99 13.02 -4.17 -0.95
N PHE A 100 12.62 -5.25 -0.28
CA PHE A 100 12.47 -5.30 1.19
C PHE A 100 13.65 -6.02 1.84
N ASN A 101 13.85 -5.82 3.15
CA ASN A 101 14.94 -6.43 3.90
C ASN A 101 14.65 -7.90 4.24
N GLU A 102 15.73 -8.67 4.53
CA GLU A 102 15.64 -10.08 4.90
C GLU A 102 15.64 -10.30 6.44
N VAL A 103 15.36 -9.26 7.23
CA VAL A 103 15.19 -9.35 8.68
C VAL A 103 13.72 -9.58 9.02
N ASP A 104 12.85 -8.75 8.52
CA ASP A 104 11.39 -8.83 8.73
C ASP A 104 10.60 -9.12 7.45
N TYR A 105 11.25 -9.08 6.30
CA TYR A 105 10.70 -9.39 4.98
C TYR A 105 9.50 -8.51 4.57
N MET A 106 9.43 -7.26 5.10
CA MET A 106 8.37 -6.30 4.76
C MET A 106 8.83 -4.85 4.66
N HIS A 107 9.77 -4.40 5.50
CA HIS A 107 10.27 -3.04 5.41
C HIS A 107 11.28 -2.89 4.29
N LEU A 108 11.22 -1.75 3.58
CA LEU A 108 12.11 -1.47 2.46
C LEU A 108 13.57 -1.36 2.91
N THR A 109 14.48 -1.85 2.08
CA THR A 109 15.92 -1.53 2.19
C THR A 109 16.19 -0.09 1.73
N HIS A 110 17.42 0.41 1.91
CA HIS A 110 17.85 1.65 1.28
C HIS A 110 17.64 1.63 -0.25
N GLN A 111 17.92 0.50 -0.88
CA GLN A 111 17.68 0.29 -2.31
C GLN A 111 16.19 0.35 -2.64
N GLY A 112 15.33 -0.29 -1.83
CA GLY A 112 13.88 -0.24 -2.02
C GLY A 112 13.31 1.16 -1.89
N HIS A 113 13.81 1.96 -0.94
CA HIS A 113 13.43 3.37 -0.82
C HIS A 113 13.87 4.18 -2.04
N ALA A 114 15.09 3.96 -2.56
CA ALA A 114 15.56 4.63 -3.76
C ALA A 114 14.70 4.28 -4.99
N GLN A 115 14.36 2.99 -5.16
CA GLN A 115 13.47 2.52 -6.24
C GLN A 115 12.10 3.20 -6.18
N LEU A 116 11.50 3.27 -4.99
CA LEU A 116 10.20 3.93 -4.80
C LEU A 116 10.31 5.43 -5.11
N ALA A 117 11.34 6.10 -4.59
CA ALA A 117 11.55 7.52 -4.79
C ALA A 117 11.74 7.86 -6.29
N GLU A 118 12.52 7.08 -7.02
CA GLU A 118 12.73 7.24 -8.46
C GLU A 118 11.41 7.12 -9.23
N LYS A 119 10.61 6.10 -8.90
CA LYS A 119 9.29 5.91 -9.53
C LYS A 119 8.33 7.06 -9.24
N LEU A 120 8.31 7.54 -8.00
CA LEU A 120 7.47 8.67 -7.60
C LEU A 120 7.93 9.99 -8.24
N ALA A 121 9.24 10.20 -8.39
CA ALA A 121 9.78 11.37 -9.07
C ALA A 121 9.35 11.47 -10.55
N GLN A 122 9.07 10.34 -11.19
CA GLN A 122 8.49 10.30 -12.55
C GLN A 122 6.96 10.52 -12.50
N LEU A 123 6.27 9.77 -11.67
CA LEU A 123 4.81 9.70 -11.67
C LEU A 123 4.13 10.96 -11.08
N VAL A 124 4.66 11.52 -10.00
CA VAL A 124 4.01 12.64 -9.30
C VAL A 124 3.90 13.89 -10.17
N PRO A 125 4.93 14.33 -10.93
CA PRO A 125 4.78 15.46 -11.84
C PRO A 125 3.70 15.24 -12.90
N GLU A 126 3.56 14.01 -13.44
CA GLU A 126 2.52 13.67 -14.42
C GLU A 126 1.13 13.83 -13.80
N ILE A 127 0.91 13.29 -12.60
CA ILE A 127 -0.35 13.42 -11.86
C ILE A 127 -0.70 14.89 -11.59
N LEU A 128 0.29 15.70 -11.24
CA LEU A 128 0.07 17.12 -10.94
C LEU A 128 -0.18 17.98 -12.18
N ALA A 129 0.22 17.52 -13.36
CA ALA A 129 0.01 18.21 -14.63
C ALA A 129 -1.42 18.02 -15.21
N GLU A 130 -2.17 17.01 -14.76
CA GLU A 130 -3.58 16.78 -15.11
C GLU A 130 -4.50 17.85 -14.48
#